data_74682aa47a3e15c0beb1de01183ae00f
#
_entry.id   74682aa47a3e15c0beb1de01183ae00f
#
_cell.length_a   1.000
_cell.length_b   1.000
_cell.length_c   1.000
_cell.angle_alpha   90.00
_cell.angle_beta   90.00
_cell.angle_gamma   90.00
#
_symmetry.space_group_name_H-M   'P 1'
#
loop_
_entity.id
_entity.type
_entity.pdbx_description
1 polymer ?
#
loop_
_entity_poly.entity_id
_entity_poly.type
_entity_poly.pdbx_seq_one_letter_code
_entity_poly.pdbx_strand_id
1 'polypeptide(L)'
;MNKYEYAVASESVVLESLGFEFVRDLSPGEGLFIDSSGSIFLEQCSDKPELTPCIFEHVYFARPDSMMDDISVYKCRLRMGDRLAKKIIRTNPGYTIDVVIPIPDTSRQSAQALAETLGVKLREGFMKNRYIGRTFIMPGQKERKKSVRQKLSPVKLEFSGKNVLLVDDSIAVSYTHLRAHETS
;
A
#
# COMPACT_ATOMS: atom_id res chain seq x y z
N MET A 1 -11.12 32.57 25.14
CA MET A 1 -10.49 31.26 24.91
C MET A 1 -11.19 30.60 23.74
N ASN A 2 -10.48 30.37 22.65
CA ASN A 2 -11.04 29.70 21.47
C ASN A 2 -11.39 28.26 21.89
N LYS A 3 -12.63 27.84 21.59
CA LYS A 3 -13.12 26.48 21.94
C LYS A 3 -12.74 25.41 20.91
N TYR A 4 -12.02 25.80 19.86
CA TYR A 4 -11.71 24.91 18.75
C TYR A 4 -10.23 24.56 18.74
N GLU A 5 -9.95 23.30 18.53
CA GLU A 5 -8.63 22.78 18.23
C GLU A 5 -8.58 22.43 16.72
N TYR A 6 -7.46 22.69 16.09
CA TYR A 6 -7.27 22.42 14.66
C TYR A 6 -6.16 21.40 14.48
N ALA A 7 -6.36 20.49 13.54
CA ALA A 7 -5.36 19.50 13.16
C ALA A 7 -5.21 19.44 11.64
N VAL A 8 -4.01 19.17 11.17
CA VAL A 8 -3.68 18.99 9.75
C VAL A 8 -2.92 17.67 9.61
N ALA A 9 -3.29 16.86 8.63
CA ALA A 9 -2.63 15.60 8.34
C ALA A 9 -2.63 15.32 6.84
N SER A 10 -1.78 14.41 6.40
CA SER A 10 -1.71 13.95 5.02
C SER A 10 -2.90 13.07 4.60
N GLU A 11 -3.62 12.50 5.57
CA GLU A 11 -4.76 11.61 5.35
C GLU A 11 -5.88 11.95 6.34
N SER A 12 -7.11 12.17 5.85
CA SER A 12 -8.28 12.54 6.67
C SER A 12 -8.65 11.47 7.69
N VAL A 13 -8.46 10.20 7.36
CA VAL A 13 -8.76 9.06 8.24
C VAL A 13 -8.00 9.11 9.58
N VAL A 14 -6.83 9.73 9.62
CA VAL A 14 -6.07 9.94 10.86
C VAL A 14 -6.77 10.96 11.75
N LEU A 15 -7.26 12.06 11.17
CA LEU A 15 -7.99 13.10 11.88
C LEU A 15 -9.30 12.56 12.46
N GLU A 16 -10.05 11.83 11.66
CA GLU A 16 -11.30 11.19 12.09
C GLU A 16 -11.07 10.18 13.23
N SER A 17 -9.99 9.38 13.17
CA SER A 17 -9.64 8.42 14.22
C SER A 17 -9.28 9.08 15.57
N LEU A 18 -8.87 10.35 15.54
CA LEU A 18 -8.59 11.17 16.72
C LEU A 18 -9.80 11.98 17.18
N GLY A 19 -10.94 11.86 16.51
CA GLY A 19 -12.18 12.55 16.87
C GLY A 19 -12.32 13.97 16.28
N PHE A 20 -11.47 14.34 15.33
CA PHE A 20 -11.62 15.59 14.59
C PHE A 20 -12.64 15.44 13.46
N GLU A 21 -13.35 16.52 13.19
CA GLU A 21 -14.24 16.63 12.04
C GLU A 21 -13.42 17.07 10.81
N PHE A 22 -13.55 16.34 9.70
CA PHE A 22 -12.91 16.72 8.44
C PHE A 22 -13.59 17.94 7.86
N VAL A 23 -12.83 19.00 7.65
CA VAL A 23 -13.35 20.26 7.06
C VAL A 23 -13.19 20.25 5.55
N ARG A 24 -11.95 20.12 5.06
CA ARG A 24 -11.61 20.05 3.64
C ARG A 24 -10.14 19.71 3.40
N ASP A 25 -9.80 19.38 2.19
CA ASP A 25 -8.41 19.31 1.72
C ASP A 25 -7.87 20.73 1.45
N LEU A 26 -6.54 20.88 1.56
CA LEU A 26 -5.84 22.06 1.08
C LEU A 26 -5.69 21.94 -0.44
N SER A 27 -5.88 23.07 -1.14
CA SER A 27 -5.66 23.13 -2.58
C SER A 27 -4.15 23.07 -2.91
N PRO A 28 -3.76 22.61 -4.11
CA PRO A 28 -2.37 22.64 -4.54
C PRO A 28 -1.76 24.05 -4.40
N GLY A 29 -0.62 24.14 -3.72
CA GLY A 29 0.06 25.41 -3.48
C GLY A 29 -0.60 26.34 -2.48
N GLU A 30 -1.65 25.90 -1.78
CA GLU A 30 -2.28 26.66 -0.70
C GLU A 30 -1.48 26.56 0.60
N GLY A 31 -1.20 27.70 1.22
CA GLY A 31 -0.60 27.82 2.54
C GLY A 31 -1.66 27.99 3.62
N LEU A 32 -1.49 27.29 4.74
CA LEU A 32 -2.32 27.41 5.93
C LEU A 32 -1.47 27.94 7.10
N PHE A 33 -1.92 28.99 7.74
CA PHE A 33 -1.34 29.50 8.98
C PHE A 33 -2.42 29.66 10.05
N ILE A 34 -2.11 29.20 11.25
CA ILE A 34 -2.99 29.34 12.42
C ILE A 34 -2.18 30.12 13.48
N ASP A 35 -2.69 31.26 13.89
CA ASP A 35 -2.03 32.08 14.90
C ASP A 35 -2.31 31.62 16.34
N SER A 36 -1.65 32.23 17.31
CA SER A 36 -1.82 31.91 18.74
C SER A 36 -3.21 32.22 19.30
N SER A 37 -4.03 33.00 18.58
CA SER A 37 -5.42 33.27 18.91
C SER A 37 -6.38 32.21 18.36
N GLY A 38 -5.89 31.31 17.50
CA GLY A 38 -6.69 30.33 16.77
C GLY A 38 -7.35 30.89 15.51
N SER A 39 -6.92 32.05 15.01
CA SER A 39 -7.39 32.58 13.73
C SER A 39 -6.69 31.84 12.58
N ILE A 40 -7.47 31.47 11.56
CA ILE A 40 -6.99 30.73 10.39
C ILE A 40 -6.79 31.70 9.22
N PHE A 41 -5.66 31.60 8.59
CA PHE A 41 -5.28 32.33 7.40
C PHE A 41 -4.94 31.35 6.29
N LEU A 42 -5.51 31.55 5.14
CA LEU A 42 -5.31 30.73 3.93
C LEU A 42 -4.85 31.62 2.81
N GLU A 43 -3.79 31.23 2.13
CA GLU A 43 -3.23 31.99 1.02
C GLU A 43 -2.76 31.07 -0.09
N GLN A 44 -3.06 31.43 -1.34
CA GLN A 44 -2.52 30.75 -2.51
C GLN A 44 -1.10 31.20 -2.77
N CYS A 45 -0.13 30.34 -2.44
CA CYS A 45 1.30 30.63 -2.54
C CYS A 45 1.91 30.31 -3.92
N SER A 46 1.15 29.65 -4.80
CA SER A 46 1.59 29.29 -6.16
C SER A 46 0.82 30.07 -7.22
N ASP A 47 1.54 30.66 -8.17
CA ASP A 47 0.92 31.34 -9.32
C ASP A 47 0.28 30.38 -10.33
N LYS A 48 0.66 29.11 -10.30
CA LYS A 48 0.17 28.05 -11.19
C LYS A 48 -0.13 26.78 -10.39
N PRO A 49 -1.20 26.78 -9.60
CA PRO A 49 -1.56 25.59 -8.83
C PRO A 49 -2.03 24.48 -9.77
N GLU A 50 -1.42 23.30 -9.68
CA GLU A 50 -1.79 22.12 -10.46
C GLU A 50 -1.84 20.90 -9.55
N LEU A 51 -2.96 20.17 -9.58
CA LEU A 51 -3.09 18.90 -8.88
C LEU A 51 -2.38 17.81 -9.69
N THR A 52 -1.31 17.29 -9.14
CA THR A 52 -0.51 16.19 -9.74
C THR A 52 -0.52 14.97 -8.82
N PRO A 53 -1.59 14.13 -8.86
CA PRO A 53 -1.72 12.97 -7.99
C PRO A 53 -0.60 11.96 -8.24
N CYS A 54 -0.08 11.38 -7.17
CA CYS A 54 0.93 10.34 -7.24
C CYS A 54 0.29 8.97 -7.09
N ILE A 55 0.44 8.10 -8.09
CA ILE A 55 -0.09 6.72 -8.03
C ILE A 55 0.48 5.93 -6.85
N PHE A 56 1.65 6.28 -6.37
CA PHE A 56 2.32 5.61 -5.27
C PHE A 56 1.57 5.75 -3.94
N GLU A 57 0.82 6.83 -3.76
CA GLU A 57 -0.08 7.00 -2.62
C GLU A 57 -1.14 5.88 -2.61
N HIS A 58 -1.80 5.64 -3.73
CA HIS A 58 -2.82 4.61 -3.85
C HIS A 58 -2.25 3.18 -3.73
N VAL A 59 -1.06 2.94 -4.31
CA VAL A 59 -0.46 1.61 -4.36
C VAL A 59 0.16 1.20 -3.04
N TYR A 60 0.85 2.14 -2.36
CA TYR A 60 1.74 1.79 -1.26
C TYR A 60 1.57 2.63 0.01
N PHE A 61 1.62 3.99 -0.08
CA PHE A 61 1.75 4.84 1.10
C PHE A 61 0.46 5.00 1.90
N ALA A 62 -0.65 5.34 1.23
CA ALA A 62 -1.89 5.65 1.91
C ALA A 62 -2.47 4.42 2.64
N ARG A 63 -3.14 4.65 3.73
CA ARG A 63 -3.87 3.60 4.45
C ARG A 63 -4.97 3.03 3.55
N PRO A 64 -5.29 1.73 3.65
CA PRO A 64 -6.34 1.12 2.81
C PRO A 64 -7.71 1.79 2.99
N ASP A 65 -8.01 2.30 4.18
CA ASP A 65 -9.27 2.95 4.54
C ASP A 65 -9.32 4.44 4.16
N SER A 66 -8.23 5.01 3.61
CA SER A 66 -8.17 6.41 3.21
C SER A 66 -8.94 6.71 1.92
N MET A 67 -9.42 7.95 1.85
CA MET A 67 -9.84 8.61 0.62
C MET A 67 -8.73 9.59 0.20
N MET A 68 -8.25 9.47 -1.05
CA MET A 68 -7.23 10.34 -1.63
C MET A 68 -7.77 10.87 -2.95
N ASP A 69 -7.86 12.19 -3.09
CA ASP A 69 -8.40 12.85 -4.30
C ASP A 69 -9.77 12.26 -4.72
N ASP A 70 -10.69 12.10 -3.79
CA ASP A 70 -12.02 11.48 -3.96
C ASP A 70 -11.99 10.00 -4.41
N ILE A 71 -10.84 9.36 -4.35
CA ILE A 71 -10.66 7.95 -4.72
C ILE A 71 -10.40 7.10 -3.47
N SER A 72 -11.25 6.11 -3.23
CA SER A 72 -11.01 5.12 -2.18
C SER A 72 -9.77 4.28 -2.51
N VAL A 73 -8.77 4.32 -1.64
CA VAL A 73 -7.54 3.52 -1.74
C VAL A 73 -7.87 2.03 -1.77
N TYR A 74 -8.79 1.58 -0.92
CA TYR A 74 -9.26 0.20 -0.89
C TYR A 74 -9.82 -0.26 -2.23
N LYS A 75 -10.78 0.49 -2.79
CA LYS A 75 -11.38 0.17 -4.10
C LYS A 75 -10.36 0.24 -5.23
N CYS A 76 -9.42 1.17 -5.16
CA CYS A 76 -8.35 1.28 -6.15
C CYS A 76 -7.49 0.01 -6.17
N ARG A 77 -7.07 -0.49 -5.00
CA ARG A 77 -6.28 -1.73 -4.89
C ARG A 77 -7.05 -2.96 -5.33
N LEU A 78 -8.34 -3.08 -5.03
CA LEU A 78 -9.18 -4.16 -5.55
C LEU A 78 -9.25 -4.14 -7.09
N ARG A 79 -9.46 -2.96 -7.69
CA ARG A 79 -9.49 -2.80 -9.15
C ARG A 79 -8.15 -3.15 -9.81
N MET A 80 -7.03 -2.83 -9.17
CA MET A 80 -5.69 -3.23 -9.64
C MET A 80 -5.56 -4.75 -9.68
N GLY A 81 -5.98 -5.44 -8.63
CA GLY A 81 -5.98 -6.90 -8.57
C GLY A 81 -6.83 -7.56 -9.65
N ASP A 82 -8.06 -7.10 -9.83
CA ASP A 82 -8.96 -7.59 -10.89
C ASP A 82 -8.37 -7.40 -12.29
N ARG A 83 -7.84 -6.20 -12.58
CA ARG A 83 -7.19 -5.93 -13.87
C ARG A 83 -5.95 -6.79 -14.10
N LEU A 84 -5.16 -7.03 -13.05
CA LEU A 84 -3.99 -7.89 -13.12
C LEU A 84 -4.38 -9.34 -13.42
N ALA A 85 -5.42 -9.87 -12.76
CA ALA A 85 -5.95 -11.20 -13.02
C ALA A 85 -6.39 -11.36 -14.48
N LYS A 86 -7.18 -10.41 -14.99
CA LYS A 86 -7.61 -10.39 -16.40
C LYS A 86 -6.42 -10.36 -17.38
N LYS A 87 -5.37 -9.62 -17.03
CA LYS A 87 -4.13 -9.61 -17.82
C LYS A 87 -3.45 -10.98 -17.80
N ILE A 88 -3.32 -11.61 -16.63
CA ILE A 88 -2.70 -12.94 -16.48
C ILE A 88 -3.46 -13.98 -17.31
N ILE A 89 -4.78 -14.03 -17.21
CA ILE A 89 -5.62 -14.96 -18.00
C ILE A 89 -5.38 -14.79 -19.49
N ARG A 90 -5.29 -13.54 -19.97
CA ARG A 90 -5.09 -13.22 -21.38
C ARG A 90 -3.70 -13.56 -21.89
N THR A 91 -2.66 -13.27 -21.08
CA THR A 91 -1.26 -13.41 -21.52
C THR A 91 -0.68 -14.79 -21.27
N ASN A 92 -1.23 -15.54 -20.30
CA ASN A 92 -0.70 -16.83 -19.86
C ASN A 92 -1.82 -17.85 -19.60
N PRO A 93 -2.62 -18.21 -20.65
CA PRO A 93 -3.81 -19.04 -20.46
C PRO A 93 -3.49 -20.49 -20.02
N GLY A 94 -2.24 -20.92 -20.11
CA GLY A 94 -1.81 -22.27 -19.70
C GLY A 94 -1.24 -22.36 -18.29
N TYR A 95 -1.18 -21.27 -17.52
CA TYR A 95 -0.66 -21.33 -16.17
C TYR A 95 -1.66 -22.00 -15.21
N THR A 96 -1.18 -23.02 -14.51
CA THR A 96 -1.89 -23.64 -13.41
C THR A 96 -1.46 -22.94 -12.11
N ILE A 97 -2.39 -22.28 -11.43
CA ILE A 97 -2.15 -21.60 -10.17
C ILE A 97 -3.01 -22.27 -9.11
N ASP A 98 -2.36 -22.81 -8.06
CA ASP A 98 -3.06 -23.50 -6.97
C ASP A 98 -3.47 -22.53 -5.86
N VAL A 99 -2.66 -21.48 -5.67
CA VAL A 99 -2.84 -20.53 -4.57
C VAL A 99 -2.25 -19.15 -4.90
N VAL A 100 -2.94 -18.11 -4.46
CA VAL A 100 -2.45 -16.72 -4.46
C VAL A 100 -1.99 -16.36 -3.05
N ILE A 101 -0.79 -15.82 -2.94
CA ILE A 101 -0.18 -15.41 -1.67
C ILE A 101 0.25 -13.94 -1.77
N PRO A 102 -0.30 -13.03 -0.94
CA PRO A 102 0.13 -11.64 -0.87
C PRO A 102 1.47 -11.50 -0.14
N ILE A 103 2.29 -10.57 -0.58
CA ILE A 103 3.38 -10.05 0.24
C ILE A 103 2.79 -9.03 1.22
N PRO A 104 2.84 -9.25 2.53
CA PRO A 104 2.20 -8.36 3.49
C PRO A 104 2.92 -7.01 3.60
N ASP A 105 2.20 -5.88 3.80
CA ASP A 105 0.76 -5.83 4.09
C ASP A 105 -0.04 -5.22 2.92
N THR A 106 0.58 -4.38 2.09
CA THR A 106 -0.05 -3.49 1.11
C THR A 106 -0.66 -4.20 -0.09
N SER A 107 -0.16 -5.40 -0.43
CA SER A 107 -0.67 -6.18 -1.57
C SER A 107 -1.94 -7.01 -1.26
N ARG A 108 -2.39 -7.07 -0.01
CA ARG A 108 -3.51 -7.96 0.40
C ARG A 108 -4.79 -7.72 -0.38
N GLN A 109 -5.20 -6.46 -0.53
CA GLN A 109 -6.43 -6.12 -1.24
C GLN A 109 -6.35 -6.48 -2.73
N SER A 110 -5.20 -6.20 -3.35
CA SER A 110 -4.98 -6.58 -4.76
C SER A 110 -4.94 -8.08 -4.95
N ALA A 111 -4.27 -8.80 -4.04
CA ALA A 111 -4.23 -10.27 -4.08
C ALA A 111 -5.59 -10.91 -3.85
N GLN A 112 -6.44 -10.32 -3.00
CA GLN A 112 -7.80 -10.77 -2.77
C GLN A 112 -8.61 -10.71 -4.07
N ALA A 113 -8.73 -9.54 -4.67
CA ALA A 113 -9.50 -9.37 -5.91
C ALA A 113 -8.93 -10.22 -7.07
N LEU A 114 -7.60 -10.37 -7.12
CA LEU A 114 -6.94 -11.22 -8.11
C LEU A 114 -7.31 -12.70 -7.92
N ALA A 115 -7.27 -13.20 -6.68
CA ALA A 115 -7.63 -14.58 -6.38
C ALA A 115 -9.10 -14.87 -6.69
N GLU A 116 -10.00 -13.95 -6.34
CA GLU A 116 -11.43 -14.02 -6.65
C GLU A 116 -11.67 -14.10 -8.18
N THR A 117 -11.00 -13.24 -8.96
CA THR A 117 -11.14 -13.21 -10.42
C THR A 117 -10.55 -14.44 -11.10
N LEU A 118 -9.46 -15.00 -10.55
CA LEU A 118 -8.86 -16.25 -11.05
C LEU A 118 -9.63 -17.51 -10.59
N GLY A 119 -10.52 -17.41 -9.60
CA GLY A 119 -11.23 -18.54 -9.00
C GLY A 119 -10.32 -19.47 -8.18
N VAL A 120 -9.20 -18.95 -7.63
CA VAL A 120 -8.23 -19.72 -6.84
C VAL A 120 -8.20 -19.27 -5.38
N LYS A 121 -7.62 -20.12 -4.51
CA LYS A 121 -7.56 -19.82 -3.07
C LYS A 121 -6.59 -18.70 -2.77
N LEU A 122 -6.98 -17.75 -1.91
CA LEU A 122 -6.08 -16.83 -1.25
C LEU A 122 -5.58 -17.45 0.06
N ARG A 123 -4.28 -17.36 0.34
CA ARG A 123 -3.66 -17.84 1.57
C ARG A 123 -2.61 -16.85 2.09
N GLU A 124 -2.50 -16.76 3.41
CA GLU A 124 -1.40 -16.05 4.06
C GLU A 124 -0.17 -16.94 4.11
N GLY A 125 0.74 -16.75 3.16
CA GLY A 125 1.98 -17.54 3.08
C GLY A 125 3.14 -16.95 3.84
N PHE A 126 3.01 -15.73 4.36
CA PHE A 126 4.08 -15.05 5.10
C PHE A 126 3.59 -14.50 6.43
N MET A 127 4.35 -14.74 7.50
CA MET A 127 4.18 -14.08 8.77
C MET A 127 5.16 -12.91 8.87
N LYS A 128 4.59 -11.69 9.04
CA LYS A 128 5.37 -10.47 9.15
C LYS A 128 5.75 -10.19 10.60
N ASN A 129 7.04 -10.04 10.87
CA ASN A 129 7.51 -9.52 12.14
C ASN A 129 7.32 -8.01 12.19
N ARG A 130 6.38 -7.55 13.02
CA ARG A 130 6.00 -6.13 13.15
C ARG A 130 7.06 -5.28 13.85
N TYR A 131 7.98 -5.91 14.58
CA TYR A 131 9.06 -5.22 15.31
C TYR A 131 10.26 -4.86 14.42
N ILE A 132 10.29 -5.34 13.18
CA ILE A 132 11.36 -5.04 12.23
C ILE A 132 10.87 -3.95 11.26
N GLY A 133 11.56 -2.82 11.25
CA GLY A 133 11.23 -1.65 10.43
C GLY A 133 11.42 -1.86 8.92
N ARG A 134 11.45 -0.77 8.17
CA ARG A 134 11.61 -0.78 6.70
C ARG A 134 13.00 -1.29 6.31
N THR A 135 13.07 -2.31 5.45
CA THR A 135 14.30 -3.03 5.10
C THR A 135 14.96 -2.56 3.81
N PHE A 136 14.21 -1.97 2.88
CA PHE A 136 14.72 -1.55 1.58
C PHE A 136 15.52 -0.23 1.60
N ILE A 137 15.49 0.52 2.71
CA ILE A 137 16.26 1.74 2.93
C ILE A 137 17.68 1.44 3.44
N MET A 138 17.96 0.18 3.84
CA MET A 138 19.26 -0.17 4.41
C MET A 138 20.36 -0.28 3.33
N PRO A 139 21.54 0.28 3.56
CA PRO A 139 22.68 0.09 2.66
C PRO A 139 23.19 -1.36 2.73
N GLY A 140 23.56 -1.93 1.59
CA GLY A 140 24.18 -3.25 1.51
C GLY A 140 23.21 -4.43 1.24
N GLN A 141 23.56 -5.24 0.23
CA GLN A 141 22.73 -6.38 -0.23
C GLN A 141 22.63 -7.51 0.82
N LYS A 142 23.73 -7.79 1.55
CA LYS A 142 23.76 -8.84 2.57
C LYS A 142 22.90 -8.52 3.77
N GLU A 143 22.93 -7.26 4.22
CA GLU A 143 22.11 -6.79 5.35
C GLU A 143 20.63 -6.76 5.00
N ARG A 144 20.29 -6.32 3.76
CA ARG A 144 18.91 -6.38 3.25
C ARG A 144 18.37 -7.81 3.22
N LYS A 145 19.15 -8.81 2.73
CA LYS A 145 18.74 -10.22 2.73
C LYS A 145 18.49 -10.76 4.13
N LYS A 146 19.37 -10.44 5.09
CA LYS A 146 19.21 -10.85 6.50
C LYS A 146 17.95 -10.21 7.11
N SER A 147 17.76 -8.92 6.89
CA SER A 147 16.63 -8.17 7.40
C SER A 147 15.29 -8.67 6.82
N VAL A 148 15.23 -8.99 5.53
CA VAL A 148 14.03 -9.57 4.90
C VAL A 148 13.67 -10.92 5.49
N ARG A 149 14.65 -11.82 5.68
CA ARG A 149 14.42 -13.13 6.32
C ARG A 149 13.91 -13.01 7.76
N GLN A 150 14.38 -12.03 8.51
CA GLN A 150 13.90 -11.76 9.86
C GLN A 150 12.49 -11.13 9.87
N LYS A 151 12.16 -10.37 8.82
CA LYS A 151 10.89 -9.66 8.69
C LYS A 151 9.75 -10.55 8.19
N LEU A 152 10.04 -11.44 7.25
CA LEU A 152 9.06 -12.31 6.61
C LEU A 152 9.45 -13.76 6.79
N SER A 153 8.65 -14.49 7.57
CA SER A 153 8.82 -15.93 7.78
C SER A 153 7.81 -16.68 6.91
N PRO A 154 8.24 -17.54 5.97
CA PRO A 154 7.34 -18.32 5.13
C PRO A 154 6.63 -19.42 5.91
N VAL A 155 5.35 -19.61 5.64
CA VAL A 155 4.54 -20.74 6.11
C VAL A 155 4.73 -21.89 5.12
N LYS A 156 5.68 -22.77 5.36
CA LYS A 156 6.12 -23.84 4.43
C LYS A 156 4.95 -24.64 3.85
N LEU A 157 3.93 -24.93 4.65
CA LEU A 157 2.73 -25.68 4.24
C LEU A 157 2.00 -25.03 3.07
N GLU A 158 2.07 -23.71 2.93
CA GLU A 158 1.37 -22.97 1.87
C GLU A 158 2.16 -22.96 0.55
N PHE A 159 3.42 -23.35 0.56
CA PHE A 159 4.28 -23.37 -0.62
C PHE A 159 4.56 -24.76 -1.15
N SER A 160 4.71 -25.76 -0.27
CA SER A 160 5.18 -27.09 -0.63
C SER A 160 4.22 -27.80 -1.60
N GLY A 161 4.74 -28.19 -2.76
CA GLY A 161 3.99 -28.94 -3.80
C GLY A 161 2.90 -28.14 -4.51
N LYS A 162 2.95 -26.80 -4.49
CA LYS A 162 1.95 -25.92 -5.09
C LYS A 162 2.55 -24.96 -6.09
N ASN A 163 1.81 -24.65 -7.14
CA ASN A 163 2.07 -23.54 -8.04
C ASN A 163 1.54 -22.24 -7.40
N VAL A 164 2.44 -21.47 -6.84
CA VAL A 164 2.13 -20.28 -6.06
C VAL A 164 2.24 -19.02 -6.92
N LEU A 165 1.19 -18.20 -6.94
CA LEU A 165 1.25 -16.85 -7.47
C LEU A 165 1.47 -15.86 -6.32
N LEU A 166 2.68 -15.29 -6.26
CA LEU A 166 2.99 -14.22 -5.31
C LEU A 166 2.52 -12.87 -5.88
N VAL A 167 1.85 -12.09 -5.03
CA VAL A 167 1.36 -10.75 -5.39
C VAL A 167 2.03 -9.72 -4.48
N ASP A 168 2.67 -8.74 -5.09
CA ASP A 168 3.26 -7.59 -4.41
C ASP A 168 2.63 -6.29 -4.90
N ASP A 169 2.82 -5.19 -4.19
CA ASP A 169 2.34 -3.87 -4.56
C ASP A 169 3.20 -3.22 -5.66
N SER A 170 4.48 -3.53 -5.69
CA SER A 170 5.46 -2.91 -6.57
C SER A 170 6.64 -3.83 -6.86
N ILE A 171 7.38 -3.53 -7.94
CA ILE A 171 8.60 -4.24 -8.29
C ILE A 171 9.76 -3.60 -7.53
N ALA A 172 10.23 -4.28 -6.48
CA ALA A 172 11.39 -3.86 -5.71
C ALA A 172 12.57 -4.82 -5.92
N VAL A 173 13.72 -4.29 -6.29
CA VAL A 173 14.94 -5.07 -6.62
C VAL A 173 15.37 -6.02 -5.50
N SER A 174 15.18 -5.64 -4.24
CA SER A 174 15.57 -6.44 -3.07
C SER A 174 14.72 -7.70 -2.85
N TYR A 175 13.47 -7.71 -3.33
CA TYR A 175 12.58 -8.87 -3.19
C TYR A 175 12.66 -9.81 -4.39
N THR A 176 12.95 -9.31 -5.58
CA THR A 176 13.01 -10.10 -6.82
C THR A 176 14.11 -11.17 -6.77
N HIS A 177 15.26 -10.86 -6.17
CA HIS A 177 16.38 -11.80 -6.06
C HIS A 177 16.19 -12.88 -4.98
N LEU A 178 15.34 -12.67 -3.98
CA LEU A 178 15.09 -13.66 -2.94
C LEU A 178 14.12 -14.75 -3.40
N ARG A 179 13.23 -14.43 -4.33
CA ARG A 179 12.18 -15.34 -4.82
C ARG A 179 12.70 -16.40 -5.79
N ALA A 180 13.71 -16.07 -6.59
CA ALA A 180 14.27 -16.99 -7.58
C ALA A 180 15.08 -18.14 -6.96
N HIS A 181 15.52 -18.04 -5.70
CA HIS A 181 16.36 -19.01 -5.03
C HIS A 181 15.65 -19.86 -3.98
N GLU A 182 14.39 -19.61 -3.67
CA GLU A 182 13.64 -20.33 -2.62
C GLU A 182 12.66 -21.38 -3.18
N THR A 183 12.57 -21.48 -4.52
CA THR A 183 11.69 -22.44 -5.23
C THR A 183 12.42 -23.64 -5.82
N SER A 184 13.70 -23.84 -5.51
CA SER A 184 14.46 -25.05 -5.89
C SER A 184 14.69 -25.97 -4.71
#